data_4f1435ef1863fbffa977eace5bc997de
#
_entry.id   4f1435ef1863fbffa977eace5bc997de
#
_cell.length_a   1.000
_cell.length_b   1.000
_cell.length_c   1.000
_cell.angle_alpha   90.00
_cell.angle_beta   90.00
_cell.angle_gamma   90.00
#
_symmetry.space_group_name_H-M   'P 1'
#
loop_
_entity.id
_entity.type
_entity.pdbx_description
1 polymer ?
#
loop_
_entity_poly.entity_id
_entity_poly.type
_entity_poly.pdbx_seq_one_letter_code
_entity_poly.pdbx_strand_id
1 'polypeptide(L)'
;ILDVETNDDIVNSLQKSTFAPGAISMAQFNGKTAAVPVDGWTQMVVYRKDLFDKAGLAAPTSYANIEAAIEKLHNPPNMYGFVAATKVDENFMSQVLEHVFLANGVSPVNKNGFSKLDEKATSEVLNFYKKIAKASPAGELYWKQSRAIYFAGKAAMIIWSPFILDELAGLRNSAPPTINDDPTSKELAQKTGIVTTFGGPSNPSGAAWADIRYFGVTSDANTDVASEFVKYSMKDGYTATLSIAPEGKFPVRRGEPLNTSKYVKAWSKLPVGVDRKAPLSELYSALTIDKIVAGLETANRWGVSEGQLSLASKIINSQVINRIVREYIDCLLYTSDAADDTC
;
A
#
# COMPACT_ATOMS: atom_id res chain seq x y z
N ILE A 1 23.55 -17.32 -2.55
CA ILE A 1 23.38 -16.67 -1.22
C ILE A 1 23.77 -15.20 -1.37
N LEU A 2 23.06 -14.29 -0.67
CA LEU A 2 23.42 -12.86 -0.68
C LEU A 2 24.74 -12.62 0.06
N ASP A 3 25.59 -11.76 -0.51
CA ASP A 3 26.74 -11.20 0.17
C ASP A 3 26.28 -9.98 0.98
N VAL A 4 25.96 -10.22 2.25
CA VAL A 4 25.39 -9.21 3.15
C VAL A 4 26.38 -8.07 3.41
N GLU A 5 27.69 -8.36 3.52
CA GLU A 5 28.73 -7.36 3.76
C GLU A 5 28.80 -6.39 2.57
N THR A 6 28.93 -6.91 1.35
CA THR A 6 28.97 -6.11 0.14
C THR A 6 27.70 -5.27 -0.04
N ASN A 7 26.52 -5.84 0.20
CA ASN A 7 25.25 -5.10 0.08
C ASN A 7 25.14 -3.97 1.11
N ASP A 8 25.54 -4.22 2.37
CA ASP A 8 25.54 -3.17 3.42
C ASP A 8 26.55 -2.05 3.10
N ASP A 9 27.74 -2.40 2.62
CA ASP A 9 28.75 -1.42 2.20
C ASP A 9 28.26 -0.54 1.04
N ILE A 10 27.53 -1.12 0.07
CA ILE A 10 26.91 -0.34 -1.00
C ILE A 10 25.93 0.68 -0.42
N VAL A 11 25.00 0.26 0.46
CA VAL A 11 24.02 1.16 1.06
C VAL A 11 24.67 2.26 1.89
N ASN A 12 25.71 1.92 2.67
CA ASN A 12 26.48 2.88 3.45
C ASN A 12 27.20 3.89 2.55
N SER A 13 27.82 3.45 1.44
CA SER A 13 28.48 4.31 0.45
C SER A 13 27.50 5.27 -0.26
N LEU A 14 26.24 4.86 -0.41
CA LEU A 14 25.14 5.66 -0.95
C LEU A 14 24.52 6.58 0.11
N GLN A 15 25.00 6.53 1.33
CA GLN A 15 24.51 7.22 2.52
C GLN A 15 23.09 6.76 2.91
N LYS A 16 23.05 5.78 3.80
CA LYS A 16 21.84 5.10 4.29
C LYS A 16 20.71 6.07 4.69
N SER A 17 21.05 7.24 5.24
CA SER A 17 20.09 8.30 5.61
C SER A 17 19.33 8.93 4.43
N THR A 18 19.77 8.69 3.18
CA THR A 18 19.07 9.18 1.99
C THR A 18 17.94 8.26 1.53
N PHE A 19 17.82 7.08 2.15
CA PHE A 19 16.76 6.11 1.89
C PHE A 19 15.59 6.28 2.86
N ALA A 20 14.41 5.87 2.44
CA ALA A 20 13.24 5.78 3.29
C ALA A 20 13.48 4.74 4.42
N PRO A 21 13.28 5.12 5.69
CA PRO A 21 13.56 4.23 6.83
C PRO A 21 12.82 2.90 6.79
N GLY A 22 11.54 2.88 6.38
CA GLY A 22 10.78 1.65 6.23
C GLY A 22 11.38 0.69 5.20
N ALA A 23 11.84 1.20 4.04
CA ALA A 23 12.48 0.38 3.02
C ALA A 23 13.81 -0.22 3.52
N ILE A 24 14.60 0.55 4.27
CA ILE A 24 15.82 0.05 4.93
C ILE A 24 15.48 -0.99 5.99
N SER A 25 14.46 -0.73 6.82
CA SER A 25 14.03 -1.69 7.87
C SER A 25 13.67 -3.04 7.29
N MET A 26 12.99 -3.05 6.14
CA MET A 26 12.59 -4.29 5.44
C MET A 26 13.75 -5.02 4.76
N ALA A 27 14.93 -4.40 4.63
CA ALA A 27 16.14 -5.02 4.09
C ALA A 27 17.11 -5.52 5.19
N GLN A 28 16.77 -5.38 6.48
CA GLN A 28 17.69 -5.69 7.57
C GLN A 28 17.80 -7.20 7.82
N PHE A 29 19.03 -7.66 8.01
CA PHE A 29 19.35 -8.99 8.49
C PHE A 29 20.55 -8.91 9.44
N ASN A 30 20.38 -9.35 10.69
CA ASN A 30 21.41 -9.31 11.73
C ASN A 30 22.11 -7.94 11.88
N GLY A 31 21.32 -6.86 11.79
CA GLY A 31 21.82 -5.48 11.96
C GLY A 31 22.45 -4.85 10.72
N LYS A 32 22.58 -5.60 9.61
CA LYS A 32 23.10 -5.13 8.32
C LYS A 32 22.01 -5.09 7.26
N THR A 33 22.24 -4.32 6.21
CA THR A 33 21.33 -4.27 5.06
C THR A 33 21.67 -5.39 4.08
N ALA A 34 20.89 -6.45 4.07
CA ALA A 34 21.18 -7.67 3.31
C ALA A 34 21.03 -7.53 1.80
N ALA A 35 20.28 -6.53 1.34
CA ALA A 35 20.09 -6.21 -0.07
C ALA A 35 19.83 -4.70 -0.22
N VAL A 36 20.14 -4.14 -1.38
CA VAL A 36 20.00 -2.69 -1.65
C VAL A 36 18.58 -2.37 -2.09
N PRO A 37 17.76 -1.66 -1.31
CA PRO A 37 16.42 -1.26 -1.76
C PRO A 37 16.51 -0.34 -2.98
N VAL A 38 15.76 -0.67 -4.04
CA VAL A 38 15.82 0.05 -5.32
C VAL A 38 14.62 0.96 -5.50
N ASP A 39 13.46 0.38 -5.46
CA ASP A 39 12.18 1.06 -5.59
C ASP A 39 11.12 0.25 -4.85
N GLY A 40 9.94 0.81 -4.73
CA GLY A 40 8.82 0.12 -4.12
C GLY A 40 7.51 0.84 -4.38
N TRP A 41 6.45 0.30 -3.85
CA TRP A 41 5.14 0.93 -3.84
C TRP A 41 4.41 0.62 -2.55
N THR A 42 3.49 1.48 -2.18
CA THR A 42 2.64 1.33 -1.01
C THR A 42 1.20 1.11 -1.43
N GLN A 43 0.43 0.34 -0.66
CA GLN A 43 -1.01 0.41 -0.77
C GLN A 43 -1.50 1.79 -0.31
N MET A 44 -2.63 2.21 -0.85
CA MET A 44 -3.21 3.51 -0.58
C MET A 44 -4.69 3.37 -0.27
N VAL A 45 -5.18 4.10 0.74
CA VAL A 45 -6.59 4.46 0.82
C VAL A 45 -6.81 5.58 -0.18
N VAL A 46 -7.50 5.25 -1.25
CA VAL A 46 -7.90 6.17 -2.32
C VAL A 46 -9.33 6.62 -2.03
N TYR A 47 -9.57 7.92 -1.93
CA TYR A 47 -10.87 8.43 -1.49
C TYR A 47 -11.33 9.63 -2.32
N ARG A 48 -12.63 9.81 -2.41
CA ARG A 48 -13.28 10.96 -3.06
C ARG A 48 -13.15 12.21 -2.20
N LYS A 49 -12.02 12.89 -2.36
CA LYS A 49 -11.69 14.11 -1.61
C LYS A 49 -12.77 15.17 -1.74
N ASP A 50 -13.36 15.34 -2.92
CA ASP A 50 -14.46 16.27 -3.18
C ASP A 50 -15.70 16.00 -2.30
N LEU A 51 -16.03 14.72 -2.08
CA LEU A 51 -17.14 14.32 -1.21
C LEU A 51 -16.80 14.54 0.27
N PHE A 52 -15.55 14.24 0.66
CA PHE A 52 -15.08 14.50 2.02
C PHE A 52 -15.09 15.97 2.36
N ASP A 53 -14.55 16.81 1.49
CA ASP A 53 -14.56 18.28 1.66
C ASP A 53 -15.99 18.82 1.77
N LYS A 54 -16.90 18.38 0.88
CA LYS A 54 -18.33 18.78 0.91
C LYS A 54 -19.04 18.35 2.20
N ALA A 55 -18.68 17.18 2.76
CA ALA A 55 -19.29 16.65 3.96
C ALA A 55 -18.63 17.12 5.26
N GLY A 56 -17.53 17.86 5.18
CA GLY A 56 -16.74 18.30 6.35
C GLY A 56 -16.00 17.16 7.05
N LEU A 57 -15.61 16.11 6.31
CA LEU A 57 -14.96 14.92 6.84
C LEU A 57 -13.43 15.08 6.83
N ALA A 58 -12.78 14.58 7.88
CA ALA A 58 -11.34 14.44 7.93
C ALA A 58 -10.85 13.35 6.94
N ALA A 59 -9.61 13.48 6.45
CA ALA A 59 -9.00 12.45 5.61
C ALA A 59 -9.01 11.07 6.31
N PRO A 60 -9.12 9.94 5.59
CA PRO A 60 -9.28 8.59 6.14
C PRO A 60 -7.96 8.03 6.72
N THR A 61 -7.38 8.73 7.70
CA THR A 61 -6.10 8.39 8.36
C THR A 61 -6.25 7.49 9.57
N SER A 62 -7.47 7.05 9.88
CA SER A 62 -7.75 6.11 10.96
C SER A 62 -9.02 5.31 10.68
N TYR A 63 -9.19 4.19 11.37
CA TYR A 63 -10.45 3.43 11.35
C TYR A 63 -11.64 4.33 11.65
N ALA A 64 -11.54 5.15 12.69
CA ALA A 64 -12.63 6.05 13.08
C ALA A 64 -13.00 7.05 11.96
N ASN A 65 -12.00 7.62 11.26
CA ASN A 65 -12.27 8.54 10.15
C ASN A 65 -12.90 7.82 8.94
N ILE A 66 -12.48 6.59 8.67
CA ILE A 66 -13.07 5.75 7.61
C ILE A 66 -14.52 5.40 7.97
N GLU A 67 -14.78 4.99 9.20
CA GLU A 67 -16.12 4.68 9.70
C GLU A 67 -17.05 5.90 9.65
N ALA A 68 -16.59 7.07 10.12
CA ALA A 68 -17.35 8.31 10.03
C ALA A 68 -17.68 8.69 8.57
N ALA A 69 -16.78 8.45 7.65
CA ALA A 69 -17.02 8.67 6.23
C ALA A 69 -18.04 7.67 5.65
N ILE A 70 -18.00 6.41 6.07
CA ILE A 70 -19.01 5.41 5.71
C ILE A 70 -20.40 5.84 6.21
N GLU A 71 -20.52 6.21 7.48
CA GLU A 71 -21.80 6.65 8.06
C GLU A 71 -22.41 7.83 7.30
N LYS A 72 -21.57 8.75 6.82
CA LYS A 72 -22.02 9.97 6.15
C LYS A 72 -22.29 9.80 4.67
N LEU A 73 -21.53 8.94 3.99
CA LEU A 73 -21.50 8.88 2.51
C LEU A 73 -22.16 7.61 1.95
N HIS A 74 -22.34 6.55 2.76
CA HIS A 74 -22.92 5.31 2.28
C HIS A 74 -24.42 5.47 2.03
N ASN A 75 -24.82 5.38 0.76
CA ASN A 75 -26.20 5.49 0.29
C ASN A 75 -26.43 4.62 -0.95
N PRO A 76 -26.42 3.28 -0.80
CA PRO A 76 -26.59 2.36 -1.93
C PRO A 76 -27.98 2.46 -2.55
N PRO A 77 -28.12 2.23 -3.86
CA PRO A 77 -27.08 1.87 -4.81
C PRO A 77 -26.33 3.07 -5.41
N ASN A 78 -26.60 4.30 -4.95
CA ASN A 78 -26.06 5.53 -5.53
C ASN A 78 -24.57 5.72 -5.16
N MET A 79 -24.21 5.43 -3.89
CA MET A 79 -22.86 5.58 -3.36
C MET A 79 -22.58 4.49 -2.33
N TYR A 80 -21.52 3.75 -2.53
CA TYR A 80 -20.97 2.85 -1.52
C TYR A 80 -19.93 3.61 -0.68
N GLY A 81 -20.00 3.49 0.64
CA GLY A 81 -19.06 4.16 1.54
C GLY A 81 -17.63 3.63 1.38
N PHE A 82 -17.50 2.35 1.05
CA PHE A 82 -16.25 1.68 0.79
C PHE A 82 -16.41 0.61 -0.28
N VAL A 83 -15.29 0.17 -0.89
CA VAL A 83 -15.23 -1.06 -1.69
C VAL A 83 -14.10 -1.92 -1.16
N ALA A 84 -14.45 -2.91 -0.34
CA ALA A 84 -13.52 -3.81 0.31
C ALA A 84 -13.12 -4.99 -0.60
N ALA A 85 -11.93 -5.56 -0.35
CA ALA A 85 -11.50 -6.81 -0.97
C ALA A 85 -12.16 -7.99 -0.21
N THR A 86 -13.04 -8.73 -0.85
CA THR A 86 -13.81 -9.81 -0.19
C THR A 86 -13.72 -11.16 -0.92
N LYS A 87 -13.01 -11.25 -2.03
CA LYS A 87 -12.75 -12.50 -2.73
C LYS A 87 -11.56 -13.24 -2.13
N VAL A 88 -11.84 -14.38 -1.48
CA VAL A 88 -10.90 -15.11 -0.61
C VAL A 88 -9.65 -15.61 -1.34
N ASP A 89 -9.80 -16.14 -2.54
CA ASP A 89 -8.75 -16.78 -3.34
C ASP A 89 -7.90 -15.79 -4.16
N GLU A 90 -7.92 -14.50 -3.78
CA GLU A 90 -7.19 -13.43 -4.48
C GLU A 90 -6.15 -12.76 -3.58
N ASN A 91 -4.96 -12.56 -4.14
CA ASN A 91 -3.88 -11.83 -3.46
C ASN A 91 -4.29 -10.41 -3.06
N PHE A 92 -5.24 -9.82 -3.77
CA PHE A 92 -5.79 -8.50 -3.44
C PHE A 92 -6.36 -8.47 -2.01
N MET A 93 -7.15 -9.49 -1.63
CA MET A 93 -7.66 -9.57 -0.26
C MET A 93 -6.54 -9.75 0.75
N SER A 94 -5.56 -10.63 0.48
CA SER A 94 -4.41 -10.84 1.38
C SER A 94 -3.62 -9.55 1.63
N GLN A 95 -3.35 -8.77 0.59
CA GLN A 95 -2.62 -7.51 0.69
C GLN A 95 -3.39 -6.44 1.47
N VAL A 96 -4.70 -6.31 1.22
CA VAL A 96 -5.56 -5.35 1.93
C VAL A 96 -5.69 -5.73 3.40
N LEU A 97 -5.89 -7.03 3.70
CA LEU A 97 -5.95 -7.52 5.08
C LEU A 97 -4.63 -7.28 5.82
N GLU A 98 -3.49 -7.63 5.23
CA GLU A 98 -2.19 -7.37 5.84
C GLU A 98 -2.02 -5.90 6.22
N HIS A 99 -2.41 -4.96 5.32
CA HIS A 99 -2.35 -3.54 5.61
C HIS A 99 -3.27 -3.13 6.77
N VAL A 100 -4.51 -3.60 6.75
CA VAL A 100 -5.49 -3.31 7.83
C VAL A 100 -5.01 -3.87 9.17
N PHE A 101 -4.50 -5.10 9.21
CA PHE A 101 -3.95 -5.70 10.43
C PHE A 101 -2.74 -4.91 10.95
N LEU A 102 -1.78 -4.57 10.11
CA LEU A 102 -0.61 -3.75 10.46
C LEU A 102 -1.02 -2.36 10.97
N ALA A 103 -2.05 -1.75 10.37
CA ALA A 103 -2.59 -0.46 10.79
C ALA A 103 -3.06 -0.47 12.25
N ASN A 104 -3.51 -1.63 12.78
CA ASN A 104 -3.90 -1.79 14.19
C ASN A 104 -2.84 -2.51 15.05
N GLY A 105 -1.63 -2.72 14.52
CA GLY A 105 -0.52 -3.33 15.25
C GLY A 105 -0.64 -4.85 15.40
N VAL A 106 -1.45 -5.53 14.58
CA VAL A 106 -1.65 -6.97 14.65
C VAL A 106 -0.79 -7.68 13.60
N SER A 107 0.01 -8.66 14.06
CA SER A 107 0.80 -9.54 13.19
C SER A 107 0.64 -10.99 13.63
N PRO A 108 0.43 -11.93 12.68
CA PRO A 108 0.33 -13.36 13.01
C PRO A 108 1.69 -13.99 13.35
N VAL A 109 2.78 -13.25 13.19
CA VAL A 109 4.15 -13.70 13.48
C VAL A 109 4.89 -12.69 14.36
N ASN A 110 5.81 -13.20 15.17
CA ASN A 110 6.76 -12.43 15.95
C ASN A 110 8.17 -13.06 15.82
N LYS A 111 9.17 -12.53 16.51
CA LYS A 111 10.55 -13.03 16.45
C LYS A 111 10.70 -14.52 16.81
N ASN A 112 9.75 -15.09 17.56
CA ASN A 112 9.78 -16.46 18.03
C ASN A 112 8.93 -17.43 17.17
N GLY A 113 8.30 -16.93 16.10
CA GLY A 113 7.43 -17.73 15.24
C GLY A 113 5.99 -17.19 15.21
N PHE A 114 4.98 -18.06 15.42
CA PHE A 114 3.59 -17.63 15.48
C PHE A 114 3.34 -16.71 16.68
N SER A 115 2.64 -15.61 16.47
CA SER A 115 2.18 -14.73 17.55
C SER A 115 0.97 -15.34 18.26
N LYS A 116 0.90 -15.17 19.58
CA LYS A 116 -0.39 -15.12 20.26
C LYS A 116 -1.02 -13.76 19.91
N LEU A 117 -2.11 -13.78 19.17
CA LEU A 117 -2.80 -12.55 18.80
C LEU A 117 -3.41 -11.89 20.04
N ASP A 118 -3.29 -10.57 20.12
CA ASP A 118 -4.04 -9.79 21.11
C ASP A 118 -5.52 -9.80 20.76
N GLU A 119 -6.36 -10.25 21.69
CA GLU A 119 -7.80 -10.45 21.45
C GLU A 119 -8.52 -9.14 21.13
N LYS A 120 -8.19 -8.06 21.87
CA LYS A 120 -8.80 -6.75 21.66
C LYS A 120 -8.41 -6.17 20.30
N ALA A 121 -7.11 -6.10 20.01
CA ALA A 121 -6.63 -5.54 18.76
C ALA A 121 -7.11 -6.35 17.54
N THR A 122 -7.19 -7.68 17.66
CA THR A 122 -7.70 -8.56 16.60
C THR A 122 -9.21 -8.36 16.39
N SER A 123 -9.99 -8.27 17.47
CA SER A 123 -11.42 -7.98 17.40
C SER A 123 -11.70 -6.62 16.74
N GLU A 124 -10.91 -5.59 17.07
CA GLU A 124 -11.01 -4.27 16.42
C GLU A 124 -10.80 -4.37 14.90
N VAL A 125 -9.80 -5.14 14.44
CA VAL A 125 -9.55 -5.38 13.00
C VAL A 125 -10.72 -6.10 12.34
N LEU A 126 -11.20 -7.18 12.94
CA LEU A 126 -12.29 -7.98 12.38
C LEU A 126 -13.58 -7.17 12.26
N ASN A 127 -13.92 -6.42 13.32
CA ASN A 127 -15.09 -5.53 13.32
C ASN A 127 -14.97 -4.40 12.29
N PHE A 128 -13.79 -3.79 12.17
CA PHE A 128 -13.54 -2.78 11.16
C PHE A 128 -13.68 -3.36 9.75
N TYR A 129 -13.07 -4.53 9.48
CA TYR A 129 -13.17 -5.15 8.16
C TYR A 129 -14.59 -5.54 7.81
N LYS A 130 -15.37 -6.04 8.78
CA LYS A 130 -16.81 -6.32 8.62
C LYS A 130 -17.60 -5.05 8.27
N LYS A 131 -17.30 -3.91 8.90
CA LYS A 131 -17.94 -2.62 8.58
C LYS A 131 -17.65 -2.17 7.16
N ILE A 132 -16.37 -2.19 6.72
CA ILE A 132 -16.04 -1.80 5.35
C ILE A 132 -16.60 -2.78 4.31
N ALA A 133 -16.69 -4.06 4.62
CA ALA A 133 -17.36 -5.06 3.77
C ALA A 133 -18.88 -4.81 3.67
N LYS A 134 -19.56 -4.50 4.77
CA LYS A 134 -20.99 -4.12 4.78
C LYS A 134 -21.27 -2.81 4.04
N ALA A 135 -20.30 -1.90 3.98
CA ALA A 135 -20.41 -0.64 3.22
C ALA A 135 -20.10 -0.79 1.72
N SER A 136 -19.79 -2.00 1.28
CA SER A 136 -19.44 -2.38 -0.09
C SER A 136 -20.63 -3.02 -0.81
N PRO A 137 -20.62 -3.13 -2.14
CA PRO A 137 -21.56 -3.99 -2.87
C PRO A 137 -21.51 -5.43 -2.37
N ALA A 138 -22.65 -6.11 -2.38
CA ALA A 138 -22.75 -7.51 -1.99
C ALA A 138 -21.92 -8.43 -2.93
N GLY A 139 -21.46 -9.56 -2.41
CA GLY A 139 -20.75 -10.60 -3.14
C GLY A 139 -19.23 -10.58 -2.96
N GLU A 140 -18.56 -11.34 -3.82
CA GLU A 140 -17.11 -11.42 -3.82
C GLU A 140 -16.49 -10.34 -4.70
N LEU A 141 -15.75 -9.43 -4.09
CA LEU A 141 -15.12 -8.31 -4.75
C LEU A 141 -13.61 -8.54 -4.85
N TYR A 142 -13.11 -8.58 -6.07
CA TYR A 142 -11.68 -8.53 -6.33
C TYR A 142 -11.32 -7.23 -7.09
N TRP A 143 -10.05 -7.01 -7.37
CA TRP A 143 -9.57 -5.72 -7.83
C TRP A 143 -10.30 -5.13 -9.06
N LYS A 144 -10.73 -5.95 -10.03
CA LYS A 144 -11.43 -5.44 -11.24
C LYS A 144 -12.78 -4.81 -10.92
N GLN A 145 -13.62 -5.53 -10.16
CA GLN A 145 -14.94 -5.01 -9.77
C GLN A 145 -14.80 -3.79 -8.86
N SER A 146 -13.93 -3.88 -7.84
CA SER A 146 -13.69 -2.81 -6.88
C SER A 146 -13.27 -1.52 -7.57
N ARG A 147 -12.31 -1.61 -8.49
CA ARG A 147 -11.85 -0.49 -9.30
C ARG A 147 -12.95 0.09 -10.16
N ALA A 148 -13.72 -0.75 -10.88
CA ALA A 148 -14.79 -0.30 -11.76
C ALA A 148 -15.86 0.51 -11.02
N ILE A 149 -16.20 0.12 -9.79
CA ILE A 149 -17.18 0.83 -8.95
C ILE A 149 -16.64 2.21 -8.56
N TYR A 150 -15.37 2.31 -8.17
CA TYR A 150 -14.73 3.59 -7.86
C TYR A 150 -14.64 4.50 -9.11
N PHE A 151 -14.28 3.94 -10.27
CA PHE A 151 -14.17 4.66 -11.54
C PHE A 151 -15.50 5.20 -12.06
N ALA A 152 -16.59 4.52 -11.73
CA ALA A 152 -17.94 5.01 -12.00
C ALA A 152 -18.40 6.13 -11.03
N GLY A 153 -17.54 6.55 -10.10
CA GLY A 153 -17.89 7.53 -9.08
C GLY A 153 -18.88 7.02 -8.03
N LYS A 154 -19.08 5.71 -7.94
CA LYS A 154 -20.07 5.05 -7.06
C LYS A 154 -19.49 4.52 -5.75
N ALA A 155 -18.23 4.84 -5.44
CA ALA A 155 -17.61 4.52 -4.17
C ALA A 155 -16.89 5.74 -3.60
N ALA A 156 -17.00 5.94 -2.28
CA ALA A 156 -16.30 7.00 -1.58
C ALA A 156 -14.84 6.65 -1.28
N MET A 157 -14.55 5.38 -1.03
CA MET A 157 -13.20 4.89 -0.67
C MET A 157 -12.93 3.50 -1.24
N ILE A 158 -11.64 3.25 -1.51
CA ILE A 158 -11.08 1.92 -1.85
C ILE A 158 -9.65 1.84 -1.34
N ILE A 159 -9.18 0.67 -0.93
CA ILE A 159 -7.74 0.41 -0.77
C ILE A 159 -7.21 -0.22 -2.06
N TRP A 160 -6.18 0.38 -2.65
CA TRP A 160 -5.62 -0.07 -3.93
C TRP A 160 -4.13 0.21 -4.06
N SER A 161 -3.51 -0.42 -5.04
CA SER A 161 -2.13 -0.17 -5.44
C SER A 161 -1.99 1.13 -6.25
N PRO A 162 -0.79 1.71 -6.35
CA PRO A 162 -0.57 2.96 -7.08
C PRO A 162 -0.71 2.85 -8.60
N PHE A 163 -0.89 1.64 -9.14
CA PHE A 163 -1.25 1.47 -10.55
C PHE A 163 -2.62 2.09 -10.91
N ILE A 164 -3.42 2.50 -9.91
CA ILE A 164 -4.64 3.28 -10.14
C ILE A 164 -4.34 4.74 -10.56
N LEU A 165 -3.14 5.27 -10.30
CA LEU A 165 -2.83 6.70 -10.47
C LEU A 165 -2.92 7.17 -11.92
N ASP A 166 -2.44 6.41 -12.87
CA ASP A 166 -2.55 6.70 -14.29
C ASP A 166 -3.96 6.41 -14.83
N GLU A 167 -4.60 5.39 -14.30
CA GLU A 167 -5.96 4.98 -14.66
C GLU A 167 -7.00 6.04 -14.27
N LEU A 168 -6.91 6.59 -13.04
CA LEU A 168 -7.77 7.69 -12.57
C LEU A 168 -7.70 8.94 -13.45
N ALA A 169 -6.58 9.15 -14.11
CA ALA A 169 -6.33 10.28 -15.00
C ALA A 169 -6.65 9.99 -16.48
N GLY A 170 -7.29 8.84 -16.77
CA GLY A 170 -7.68 8.46 -18.13
C GLY A 170 -6.50 8.16 -19.07
N LEU A 171 -5.36 7.72 -18.54
CA LEU A 171 -4.16 7.46 -19.34
C LEU A 171 -4.08 6.01 -19.86
N ARG A 172 -5.06 5.17 -19.52
CA ARG A 172 -5.10 3.75 -19.87
C ARG A 172 -6.46 3.36 -20.48
N ASN A 173 -6.48 2.92 -21.74
CA ASN A 173 -7.70 2.54 -22.44
C ASN A 173 -8.38 1.29 -21.87
N SER A 174 -7.59 0.35 -21.34
CA SER A 174 -8.11 -0.89 -20.74
C SER A 174 -8.79 -0.70 -19.38
N ALA A 175 -8.68 0.49 -18.80
CA ALA A 175 -9.24 0.83 -17.49
C ALA A 175 -9.54 2.34 -17.39
N PRO A 176 -10.45 2.87 -18.23
CA PRO A 176 -10.77 4.28 -18.22
C PRO A 176 -11.65 4.64 -16.99
N PRO A 177 -11.58 5.88 -16.49
CA PRO A 177 -12.61 6.40 -15.60
C PRO A 177 -13.94 6.46 -16.35
N THR A 178 -15.03 6.18 -15.61
CA THR A 178 -16.40 6.19 -16.14
C THR A 178 -17.31 7.10 -15.31
N ILE A 179 -16.71 8.06 -14.61
CA ILE A 179 -17.43 9.08 -13.83
C ILE A 179 -18.22 10.06 -14.70
N ASN A 180 -17.79 10.20 -15.94
CA ASN A 180 -18.45 10.99 -17.01
C ASN A 180 -18.26 10.25 -18.36
N ASP A 181 -18.74 10.85 -19.45
CA ASP A 181 -18.70 10.26 -20.80
C ASP A 181 -17.34 10.36 -21.50
N ASP A 182 -16.34 11.03 -20.89
CA ASP A 182 -14.98 11.15 -21.43
C ASP A 182 -14.01 10.16 -20.75
N PRO A 183 -13.64 9.06 -21.44
CA PRO A 183 -12.72 8.06 -20.89
C PRO A 183 -11.27 8.56 -20.71
N THR A 184 -10.96 9.76 -21.22
CA THR A 184 -9.64 10.40 -21.07
C THR A 184 -9.63 11.51 -20.03
N SER A 185 -10.74 11.66 -19.32
CA SER A 185 -10.95 12.71 -18.33
C SER A 185 -10.00 12.56 -17.13
N LYS A 186 -9.44 13.68 -16.70
CA LYS A 186 -8.65 13.78 -15.45
C LYS A 186 -9.51 14.08 -14.22
N GLU A 187 -10.84 14.18 -14.39
CA GLU A 187 -11.77 14.61 -13.34
C GLU A 187 -11.67 13.74 -12.08
N LEU A 188 -11.63 12.43 -12.25
CA LEU A 188 -11.57 11.52 -11.11
C LEU A 188 -10.24 11.64 -10.36
N ALA A 189 -9.11 11.79 -11.07
CA ALA A 189 -7.81 12.05 -10.43
C ALA A 189 -7.83 13.35 -9.61
N GLN A 190 -8.42 14.43 -10.15
CA GLN A 190 -8.54 15.72 -9.46
C GLN A 190 -9.45 15.66 -8.23
N LYS A 191 -10.47 14.79 -8.23
CA LYS A 191 -11.41 14.55 -7.13
C LYS A 191 -10.89 13.55 -6.10
N THR A 192 -9.74 12.94 -6.35
CA THR A 192 -9.16 11.87 -5.50
C THR A 192 -8.15 12.43 -4.51
N GLY A 193 -8.28 11.98 -3.26
CA GLY A 193 -7.26 12.09 -2.22
C GLY A 193 -6.62 10.75 -1.92
N ILE A 194 -5.42 10.77 -1.34
CA ILE A 194 -4.61 9.59 -1.06
C ILE A 194 -4.10 9.62 0.37
N VAL A 195 -4.17 8.46 1.04
CA VAL A 195 -3.57 8.19 2.35
C VAL A 195 -2.83 6.86 2.26
N THR A 196 -1.57 6.84 2.64
CA THR A 196 -0.72 5.64 2.63
C THR A 196 -0.53 5.01 4.01
N THR A 197 -0.66 5.85 5.06
CA THR A 197 -0.55 5.41 6.45
C THR A 197 -1.84 5.73 7.17
N PHE A 198 -2.47 4.73 7.76
CA PHE A 198 -3.63 4.91 8.62
C PHE A 198 -3.53 4.02 9.86
N GLY A 199 -4.23 4.38 10.95
CA GLY A 199 -4.14 3.71 12.23
C GLY A 199 -5.47 3.16 12.73
N GLY A 200 -5.38 2.11 13.54
CA GLY A 200 -6.50 1.58 14.33
C GLY A 200 -6.43 2.00 15.79
N PRO A 201 -7.45 1.67 16.60
CA PRO A 201 -7.51 2.06 18.00
C PRO A 201 -6.33 1.56 18.84
N SER A 202 -5.83 0.34 18.58
CA SER A 202 -4.69 -0.25 19.29
C SER A 202 -3.33 0.20 18.75
N ASN A 203 -3.28 0.84 17.57
CA ASN A 203 -2.08 1.47 17.00
C ASN A 203 -2.44 2.80 16.33
N PRO A 204 -2.63 3.89 17.09
CA PRO A 204 -3.02 5.19 16.51
C PRO A 204 -1.99 5.80 15.57
N SER A 205 -0.70 5.43 15.71
CA SER A 205 0.36 5.86 14.79
C SER A 205 0.22 5.21 13.40
N GLY A 206 -0.47 4.09 13.34
CA GLY A 206 -0.74 3.36 12.12
C GLY A 206 0.48 2.69 11.49
N ALA A 207 0.26 2.19 10.29
CA ALA A 207 1.29 1.62 9.44
C ALA A 207 0.96 1.85 7.96
N ALA A 208 1.99 1.79 7.13
CA ALA A 208 1.86 1.61 5.68
C ALA A 208 2.27 0.19 5.32
N TRP A 209 1.64 -0.35 4.30
CA TRP A 209 2.02 -1.60 3.67
C TRP A 209 2.79 -1.30 2.39
N ALA A 210 3.95 -1.93 2.19
CA ALA A 210 4.74 -1.73 0.98
C ALA A 210 5.27 -3.04 0.40
N ASP A 211 5.52 -3.01 -0.91
CA ASP A 211 6.30 -4.00 -1.63
C ASP A 211 7.57 -3.32 -2.16
N ILE A 212 8.73 -3.77 -1.70
CA ILE A 212 10.04 -3.19 -2.03
C ILE A 212 10.81 -4.15 -2.92
N ARG A 213 11.42 -3.63 -3.97
CA ARG A 213 12.33 -4.36 -4.84
C ARG A 213 13.78 -4.05 -4.46
N TYR A 214 14.64 -5.04 -4.66
CA TYR A 214 16.02 -4.98 -4.21
C TYR A 214 16.99 -5.39 -5.31
N PHE A 215 18.18 -4.79 -5.31
CA PHE A 215 19.38 -5.43 -5.86
C PHE A 215 20.01 -6.29 -4.77
N GLY A 216 20.47 -7.48 -5.13
CA GLY A 216 21.21 -8.36 -4.23
C GLY A 216 22.49 -8.83 -4.90
N VAL A 217 23.64 -8.37 -4.43
CA VAL A 217 24.93 -8.96 -4.81
C VAL A 217 25.03 -10.31 -4.12
N THR A 218 25.38 -11.35 -4.88
CA THR A 218 25.52 -12.72 -4.36
C THR A 218 26.99 -13.05 -4.08
N SER A 219 27.26 -14.01 -3.21
CA SER A 219 28.61 -14.40 -2.78
C SER A 219 29.46 -15.02 -3.89
N ASP A 220 28.87 -15.41 -4.99
CA ASP A 220 29.51 -15.98 -6.17
C ASP A 220 29.66 -14.98 -7.32
N ALA A 221 29.22 -13.72 -7.12
CA ALA A 221 29.36 -12.65 -8.10
C ALA A 221 30.80 -12.10 -8.12
N ASN A 222 31.16 -11.42 -9.22
CA ASN A 222 32.27 -10.47 -9.19
C ASN A 222 31.77 -9.23 -8.41
N THR A 223 32.10 -9.18 -7.11
CA THR A 223 31.59 -8.20 -6.17
C THR A 223 31.95 -6.76 -6.52
N ASP A 224 33.14 -6.52 -7.09
CA ASP A 224 33.59 -5.18 -7.50
C ASP A 224 32.72 -4.66 -8.64
N VAL A 225 32.55 -5.46 -9.69
CA VAL A 225 31.73 -5.09 -10.87
C VAL A 225 30.27 -4.95 -10.49
N ALA A 226 29.72 -5.90 -9.69
CA ALA A 226 28.34 -5.84 -9.23
C ALA A 226 28.08 -4.62 -8.35
N SER A 227 29.01 -4.28 -7.45
CA SER A 227 28.91 -3.09 -6.59
C SER A 227 28.88 -1.80 -7.39
N GLU A 228 29.75 -1.66 -8.38
CA GLU A 228 29.78 -0.46 -9.24
C GLU A 228 28.51 -0.35 -10.10
N PHE A 229 27.98 -1.46 -10.61
CA PHE A 229 26.69 -1.48 -11.32
C PHE A 229 25.54 -1.03 -10.43
N VAL A 230 25.45 -1.57 -9.19
CA VAL A 230 24.39 -1.21 -8.25
C VAL A 230 24.51 0.26 -7.82
N LYS A 231 25.75 0.73 -7.51
CA LYS A 231 25.99 2.14 -7.17
C LYS A 231 25.61 3.07 -8.31
N TYR A 232 25.96 2.75 -9.56
CA TYR A 232 25.56 3.52 -10.73
C TYR A 232 24.03 3.56 -10.86
N SER A 233 23.39 2.39 -10.76
CA SER A 233 21.92 2.27 -10.86
C SER A 233 21.19 3.06 -9.78
N MET A 234 21.81 3.28 -8.62
CA MET A 234 21.24 4.04 -7.49
C MET A 234 21.67 5.52 -7.46
N LYS A 235 22.53 5.96 -8.37
CA LYS A 235 22.98 7.35 -8.54
C LYS A 235 22.57 7.90 -9.90
N ASP A 236 23.46 7.91 -10.86
CA ASP A 236 23.28 8.53 -12.18
C ASP A 236 22.20 7.81 -13.02
N GLY A 237 22.12 6.48 -12.91
CA GLY A 237 21.11 5.65 -13.54
C GLY A 237 19.76 5.62 -12.83
N TYR A 238 19.62 6.19 -11.62
CA TYR A 238 18.46 5.93 -10.78
C TYR A 238 17.14 6.44 -11.37
N THR A 239 17.14 7.64 -11.92
CA THR A 239 15.93 8.19 -12.57
C THR A 239 15.52 7.33 -13.79
N ALA A 240 16.48 6.80 -14.56
CA ALA A 240 16.17 5.89 -15.66
C ALA A 240 15.59 4.56 -15.17
N THR A 241 16.10 4.01 -14.08
CA THR A 241 15.53 2.81 -13.43
C THR A 241 14.09 3.03 -13.00
N LEU A 242 13.76 4.18 -12.44
CA LEU A 242 12.40 4.55 -12.01
C LEU A 242 11.46 4.84 -13.19
N SER A 243 11.98 5.15 -14.39
CA SER A 243 11.17 5.56 -15.55
C SER A 243 10.33 4.44 -16.18
N ILE A 244 10.60 3.19 -15.81
CA ILE A 244 9.84 2.02 -16.29
C ILE A 244 8.64 1.81 -15.37
N ALA A 245 7.45 2.26 -15.78
CA ALA A 245 6.20 2.26 -15.00
C ALA A 245 6.34 3.03 -13.66
N PRO A 246 6.58 4.35 -13.70
CA PRO A 246 6.88 5.15 -12.49
C PRO A 246 5.76 5.12 -11.45
N GLU A 247 4.50 4.91 -11.87
CA GLU A 247 3.34 4.76 -10.99
C GLU A 247 3.47 3.57 -10.02
N GLY A 248 4.28 2.57 -10.34
CA GLY A 248 4.56 1.41 -9.49
C GLY A 248 6.00 1.34 -8.96
N LYS A 249 6.80 2.40 -9.15
CA LYS A 249 8.21 2.47 -8.76
C LYS A 249 8.53 3.76 -8.02
N PHE A 250 8.14 3.83 -6.76
CA PHE A 250 8.45 4.99 -5.92
C PHE A 250 9.92 4.98 -5.52
N PRO A 251 10.58 6.16 -5.50
CA PRO A 251 11.98 6.26 -5.10
C PRO A 251 12.14 5.96 -3.61
N VAL A 252 12.68 4.81 -3.27
CA VAL A 252 13.06 4.48 -1.88
C VAL A 252 14.30 5.26 -1.45
N ARG A 253 15.21 5.62 -2.37
CA ARG A 253 16.25 6.61 -2.18
C ARG A 253 15.71 7.97 -2.59
N ARG A 254 15.52 8.89 -1.62
CA ARG A 254 14.79 10.14 -1.84
C ARG A 254 15.59 11.19 -2.56
N GLY A 255 16.89 11.20 -2.29
CA GLY A 255 17.80 12.19 -2.84
C GLY A 255 19.26 11.94 -2.49
N GLU A 256 20.00 13.00 -2.35
CA GLU A 256 21.40 13.04 -1.97
C GLU A 256 21.56 14.00 -0.78
N PRO A 257 22.65 13.95 -0.01
CA PRO A 257 22.81 14.76 1.20
C PRO A 257 22.58 16.26 1.00
N LEU A 258 23.06 16.79 -0.14
CA LEU A 258 22.91 18.21 -0.49
C LEU A 258 21.61 18.51 -1.26
N ASN A 259 20.85 17.47 -1.65
CA ASN A 259 19.58 17.60 -2.33
C ASN A 259 18.66 16.43 -1.94
N THR A 260 18.10 16.52 -0.74
CA THR A 260 17.35 15.42 -0.07
C THR A 260 16.08 14.98 -0.79
N SER A 261 15.59 15.74 -1.76
CA SER A 261 14.40 15.42 -2.56
C SER A 261 14.70 15.23 -4.06
N LYS A 262 15.96 15.10 -4.45
CA LYS A 262 16.41 15.01 -5.86
C LYS A 262 15.62 13.97 -6.64
N TYR A 263 15.56 12.75 -6.13
CA TYR A 263 14.95 11.63 -6.85
C TYR A 263 13.42 11.64 -6.78
N VAL A 264 12.82 12.12 -5.69
CA VAL A 264 11.36 12.32 -5.60
C VAL A 264 10.90 13.36 -6.62
N LYS A 265 11.63 14.49 -6.72
CA LYS A 265 11.33 15.53 -7.71
C LYS A 265 11.53 15.06 -9.15
N ALA A 266 12.57 14.27 -9.41
CA ALA A 266 12.80 13.69 -10.74
C ALA A 266 11.70 12.69 -11.10
N TRP A 267 11.36 11.79 -10.16
CA TRP A 267 10.33 10.77 -10.33
C TRP A 267 8.95 11.39 -10.61
N SER A 268 8.56 12.43 -9.90
CA SER A 268 7.25 13.07 -10.09
C SER A 268 7.05 13.66 -11.49
N LYS A 269 8.15 13.92 -12.21
CA LYS A 269 8.16 14.43 -13.60
C LYS A 269 8.23 13.34 -14.64
N LEU A 270 8.40 12.07 -14.24
CA LEU A 270 8.42 10.96 -15.18
C LEU A 270 7.02 10.71 -15.75
N PRO A 271 6.91 10.41 -17.05
CA PRO A 271 5.64 10.13 -17.68
C PRO A 271 5.08 8.79 -17.22
N VAL A 272 3.89 8.80 -16.62
CA VAL A 272 3.11 7.61 -16.28
C VAL A 272 2.05 7.33 -17.34
N GLY A 273 1.42 6.15 -17.27
CA GLY A 273 0.37 5.71 -18.17
C GLY A 273 0.83 4.74 -19.25
N VAL A 274 -0.09 4.20 -20.01
CA VAL A 274 0.14 3.21 -21.08
C VAL A 274 -0.16 3.78 -22.46
N ASP A 275 -1.42 4.07 -22.74
CA ASP A 275 -1.87 4.57 -24.04
C ASP A 275 -1.63 6.07 -24.23
N ARG A 276 -1.70 6.81 -23.15
CA ARG A 276 -1.37 8.24 -23.05
C ARG A 276 -0.37 8.43 -21.93
N LYS A 277 0.44 9.47 -22.02
CA LYS A 277 1.51 9.75 -21.05
C LYS A 277 1.35 11.16 -20.48
N ALA A 278 1.51 11.27 -19.15
CA ALA A 278 1.63 12.54 -18.46
C ALA A 278 2.45 12.37 -17.18
N PRO A 279 3.21 13.40 -16.74
CA PRO A 279 3.90 13.36 -15.46
C PRO A 279 2.92 13.34 -14.27
N LEU A 280 3.25 12.62 -13.20
CA LEU A 280 2.46 12.64 -11.96
C LEU A 280 2.27 14.06 -11.42
N SER A 281 3.29 14.93 -11.56
CA SER A 281 3.24 16.34 -11.12
C SER A 281 2.24 17.20 -11.91
N GLU A 282 1.74 16.75 -13.05
CA GLU A 282 0.66 17.41 -13.80
C GLU A 282 -0.72 16.85 -13.46
N LEU A 283 -0.79 15.69 -12.85
CA LEU A 283 -2.02 14.97 -12.50
C LEU A 283 -2.41 15.21 -11.04
N TYR A 284 -1.42 15.31 -10.16
CA TYR A 284 -1.60 15.39 -8.71
C TYR A 284 -0.82 16.57 -8.12
N SER A 285 -1.36 17.16 -7.06
CA SER A 285 -0.67 18.25 -6.34
C SER A 285 0.64 17.74 -5.70
N ALA A 286 1.58 18.67 -5.46
CA ALA A 286 2.82 18.38 -4.76
C ALA A 286 2.56 17.71 -3.39
N LEU A 287 1.54 18.20 -2.65
CA LEU A 287 1.13 17.59 -1.38
C LEU A 287 0.66 16.14 -1.53
N THR A 288 -0.06 15.81 -2.61
CA THR A 288 -0.49 14.43 -2.89
C THR A 288 0.71 13.54 -3.21
N ILE A 289 1.66 14.03 -4.00
CA ILE A 289 2.91 13.33 -4.33
C ILE A 289 3.73 13.05 -3.07
N ASP A 290 3.88 14.05 -2.19
CA ASP A 290 4.58 13.87 -0.91
C ASP A 290 3.90 12.80 -0.04
N LYS A 291 2.56 12.76 0.01
CA LYS A 291 1.80 11.72 0.73
C LYS A 291 2.01 10.32 0.14
N ILE A 292 2.10 10.20 -1.19
CA ILE A 292 2.34 8.92 -1.86
C ILE A 292 3.68 8.33 -1.42
N VAL A 293 4.75 9.12 -1.45
CA VAL A 293 6.09 8.61 -1.08
C VAL A 293 6.29 8.49 0.43
N ALA A 294 5.54 9.24 1.24
CA ALA A 294 5.63 9.22 2.70
C ALA A 294 5.28 7.85 3.31
N GLY A 295 4.47 7.04 2.64
CA GLY A 295 4.18 5.68 3.08
C GLY A 295 5.41 4.79 3.20
N LEU A 296 6.46 5.05 2.42
CA LEU A 296 7.72 4.31 2.51
C LEU A 296 8.49 4.56 3.81
N GLU A 297 8.16 5.62 4.57
CA GLU A 297 8.80 5.91 5.87
C GLU A 297 8.41 4.90 6.93
N THR A 298 7.13 4.53 6.96
CA THR A 298 6.52 3.64 7.97
C THR A 298 6.13 2.29 7.37
N ALA A 299 6.63 1.99 6.17
CA ALA A 299 6.35 0.76 5.46
C ALA A 299 6.81 -0.47 6.26
N ASN A 300 5.94 -1.45 6.34
CA ASN A 300 6.23 -2.75 6.97
C ASN A 300 5.47 -3.87 6.26
N ARG A 301 5.85 -5.11 6.55
CA ARG A 301 5.22 -6.36 6.12
C ARG A 301 5.32 -7.37 7.25
N TRP A 302 4.34 -8.28 7.32
CA TRP A 302 4.41 -9.41 8.26
C TRP A 302 5.69 -10.22 8.06
N GLY A 303 6.37 -10.51 9.16
CA GLY A 303 7.53 -11.38 9.21
C GLY A 303 8.83 -10.78 8.69
N VAL A 304 8.81 -9.60 8.09
CA VAL A 304 10.03 -8.97 7.54
C VAL A 304 10.88 -8.42 8.68
N SER A 305 10.35 -7.52 9.50
CA SER A 305 11.06 -6.96 10.66
C SER A 305 11.33 -8.00 11.76
N GLU A 306 10.54 -9.07 11.81
CA GLU A 306 10.67 -10.15 12.77
C GLU A 306 11.66 -11.25 12.36
N GLY A 307 12.18 -11.23 11.12
CA GLY A 307 13.02 -12.29 10.57
C GLY A 307 12.26 -13.60 10.30
N GLN A 308 10.94 -13.53 10.11
CA GLN A 308 10.02 -14.66 9.91
C GLN A 308 9.36 -14.68 8.54
N LEU A 309 10.04 -14.17 7.51
CA LEU A 309 9.50 -14.04 6.16
C LEU A 309 8.97 -15.35 5.58
N SER A 310 9.68 -16.46 5.82
CA SER A 310 9.25 -17.78 5.35
C SER A 310 7.92 -18.21 5.97
N LEU A 311 7.72 -17.93 7.26
CA LEU A 311 6.49 -18.26 7.98
C LEU A 311 5.34 -17.35 7.53
N ALA A 312 5.58 -16.05 7.45
CA ALA A 312 4.61 -15.08 6.95
C ALA A 312 4.17 -15.41 5.51
N SER A 313 5.10 -15.78 4.63
CA SER A 313 4.79 -16.20 3.27
C SER A 313 3.90 -17.44 3.22
N LYS A 314 4.10 -18.43 4.10
CA LYS A 314 3.21 -19.59 4.20
C LYS A 314 1.80 -19.21 4.64
N ILE A 315 1.66 -18.29 5.61
CA ILE A 315 0.35 -17.79 6.07
C ILE A 315 -0.37 -17.09 4.92
N ILE A 316 0.30 -16.17 4.23
CA ILE A 316 -0.27 -15.42 3.10
C ILE A 316 -0.68 -16.37 1.97
N ASN A 317 0.22 -17.27 1.55
CA ASN A 317 -0.04 -18.20 0.44
C ASN A 317 -1.14 -19.23 0.77
N SER A 318 -1.32 -19.59 2.03
CA SER A 318 -2.40 -20.47 2.46
C SER A 318 -3.76 -19.80 2.44
N GLN A 319 -3.80 -18.46 2.41
CA GLN A 319 -5.01 -17.64 2.48
C GLN A 319 -5.90 -17.93 3.71
N VAL A 320 -5.32 -18.48 4.76
CA VAL A 320 -6.06 -18.86 5.97
C VAL A 320 -6.72 -17.64 6.62
N ILE A 321 -6.03 -16.50 6.66
CA ILE A 321 -6.57 -15.27 7.23
C ILE A 321 -7.73 -14.74 6.37
N ASN A 322 -7.61 -14.82 5.04
CA ASN A 322 -8.71 -14.44 4.14
C ASN A 322 -9.98 -15.24 4.45
N ARG A 323 -9.85 -16.58 4.63
CA ARG A 323 -10.99 -17.44 4.96
C ARG A 323 -11.61 -17.09 6.32
N ILE A 324 -10.79 -16.94 7.36
CA ILE A 324 -11.27 -16.58 8.70
C ILE A 324 -12.00 -15.24 8.68
N VAL A 325 -11.44 -14.23 8.02
CA VAL A 325 -12.08 -12.92 7.92
C VAL A 325 -13.37 -13.00 7.11
N ARG A 326 -13.41 -13.80 6.05
CA ARG A 326 -14.62 -14.00 5.26
C ARG A 326 -15.73 -14.67 6.09
N GLU A 327 -15.39 -15.73 6.83
CA GLU A 327 -16.32 -16.39 7.73
C GLU A 327 -16.86 -15.44 8.81
N TYR A 328 -16.01 -14.54 9.32
CA TYR A 328 -16.43 -13.50 10.26
C TYR A 328 -17.40 -12.49 9.62
N ILE A 329 -17.14 -12.07 8.38
CA ILE A 329 -18.05 -11.18 7.63
C ILE A 329 -19.41 -11.84 7.44
N ASP A 330 -19.43 -13.12 7.09
CA ASP A 330 -20.63 -13.89 6.80
C ASP A 330 -21.34 -14.43 8.07
N CYS A 331 -20.82 -14.08 9.27
CA CYS A 331 -21.34 -14.56 10.55
C CYS A 331 -21.33 -16.09 10.74
N LEU A 332 -20.35 -16.77 10.10
CA LEU A 332 -20.17 -18.22 10.20
C LEU A 332 -19.23 -18.65 11.32
N LEU A 333 -18.45 -17.70 11.91
CA LEU A 333 -17.62 -17.98 13.06
C LEU A 333 -18.49 -17.98 14.33
N TYR A 334 -18.65 -19.13 14.93
CA TYR A 334 -19.22 -19.28 16.26
C TYR A 334 -18.19 -18.79 17.28
N THR A 335 -18.43 -17.61 17.87
CA THR A 335 -17.76 -17.27 19.12
C THR A 335 -18.34 -18.13 20.21
N SER A 336 -17.54 -18.63 21.15
CA SER A 336 -17.97 -19.48 22.28
C SER A 336 -18.97 -18.81 23.26
N ASP A 337 -19.28 -17.55 23.04
CA ASP A 337 -20.28 -16.80 23.78
C ASP A 337 -21.49 -16.52 22.88
N ALA A 338 -22.52 -17.35 23.04
CA ALA A 338 -23.82 -17.25 22.39
C ALA A 338 -24.65 -16.01 22.83
N ALA A 339 -24.00 -14.90 23.12
CA ALA A 339 -24.63 -13.69 23.69
C ALA A 339 -24.65 -12.46 22.79
N ASP A 340 -24.16 -12.54 21.54
CA ASP A 340 -24.19 -11.38 20.66
C ASP A 340 -25.00 -11.68 19.38
N ASP A 341 -26.32 -11.50 19.51
CA ASP A 341 -27.33 -11.61 18.44
C ASP A 341 -27.25 -10.47 17.41
N THR A 342 -26.10 -9.88 17.16
CA THR A 342 -25.91 -8.77 16.22
C THR A 342 -25.09 -9.15 14.99
N CYS A 343 -25.51 -10.18 14.28
CA CYS A 343 -25.04 -10.43 12.91
C CYS A 343 -25.83 -9.62 11.88
#